data_137d27ff5bb5a5d31c810906ae2366f8
#
_entry.id   137d27ff5bb5a5d31c810906ae2366f8
#
_cell.length_a   1.000
_cell.length_b   1.000
_cell.length_c   1.000
_cell.angle_alpha   90.00
_cell.angle_beta   90.00
_cell.angle_gamma   90.00
#
_symmetry.space_group_name_H-M   'P 1'
#
loop_
_entity.id
_entity.type
_entity.pdbx_description
1 polymer ?
#
loop_
_entity_poly.entity_id
_entity_poly.type
_entity_poly.pdbx_seq_one_letter_code
_entity_poly.pdbx_strand_id
1 'polypeptide(L)'
;MAVLNELFSVFDRLAQRHGLEKIKTIGDAYMVAGGLPEPRPDHAEAVAEMALAMQAEVARRADPSGRPLQLRIGIDTGPVEAGVIGTSKFSYDLWGDTVNTASRMQSHGVAGCTQVTERTYQRLRDGYRFQRRGPIPVRGMGEMITYFLLGRNR
;
A
#
# COMPACT_ATOMS: atom_id res chain seq x y z
N MET A 1 2.71 20.68 6.38
CA MET A 1 2.18 20.36 5.04
C MET A 1 3.29 20.22 4.00
N ALA A 2 4.39 20.97 4.14
CA ALA A 2 5.52 20.83 3.19
C ALA A 2 6.10 19.41 3.20
N VAL A 3 6.23 18.79 4.37
CA VAL A 3 6.75 17.43 4.49
C VAL A 3 5.84 16.44 3.76
N LEU A 4 4.53 16.58 3.94
CA LEU A 4 3.56 15.69 3.30
C LEU A 4 3.61 15.83 1.77
N ASN A 5 3.66 17.06 1.27
CA ASN A 5 3.76 17.30 -0.17
C ASN A 5 5.02 16.71 -0.77
N GLU A 6 6.15 16.83 -0.04
CA GLU A 6 7.41 16.24 -0.47
C GLU A 6 7.30 14.70 -0.53
N LEU A 7 6.71 14.09 0.49
CA LEU A 7 6.53 12.63 0.50
C LEU A 7 5.63 12.17 -0.64
N PHE A 8 4.53 12.86 -0.88
CA PHE A 8 3.63 12.47 -1.97
C PHE A 8 4.33 12.59 -3.33
N SER A 9 5.20 13.60 -3.50
CA SER A 9 5.99 13.72 -4.73
C SER A 9 6.97 12.55 -4.88
N VAL A 10 7.59 12.14 -3.79
CA VAL A 10 8.47 10.95 -3.79
C VAL A 10 7.66 9.71 -4.16
N PHE A 11 6.47 9.56 -3.57
CA PHE A 11 5.62 8.40 -3.83
C PHE A 11 5.15 8.38 -5.29
N ASP A 12 4.85 9.54 -5.87
CA ASP A 12 4.50 9.62 -7.30
C ASP A 12 5.63 9.09 -8.17
N ARG A 13 6.87 9.44 -7.86
CA ARG A 13 8.03 8.94 -8.61
C ARG A 13 8.21 7.44 -8.42
N LEU A 14 7.98 6.94 -7.20
CA LEU A 14 8.07 5.50 -6.93
C LEU A 14 6.99 4.74 -7.69
N ALA A 15 5.77 5.27 -7.74
CA ALA A 15 4.69 4.63 -8.48
C ALA A 15 5.06 4.50 -9.96
N GLN A 16 5.59 5.57 -10.55
CA GLN A 16 6.04 5.52 -11.95
C GLN A 16 7.16 4.51 -12.15
N ARG A 17 8.13 4.50 -11.25
CA ARG A 17 9.28 3.58 -11.34
C ARG A 17 8.84 2.12 -11.33
N HIS A 18 7.82 1.81 -10.55
CA HIS A 18 7.36 0.43 -10.39
C HIS A 18 6.20 0.08 -11.32
N GLY A 19 5.80 1.01 -12.19
CA GLY A 19 4.73 0.77 -13.14
C GLY A 19 3.37 0.64 -12.50
N LEU A 20 3.13 1.37 -11.42
CA LEU A 20 1.89 1.35 -10.68
C LEU A 20 1.08 2.60 -10.94
N GLU A 21 -0.22 2.48 -10.72
CA GLU A 21 -1.16 3.57 -10.94
C GLU A 21 -1.50 4.26 -9.63
N LYS A 22 -1.15 5.55 -9.52
CA LYS A 22 -1.63 6.36 -8.40
C LYS A 22 -3.12 6.60 -8.60
N ILE A 23 -3.91 6.27 -7.59
CA ILE A 23 -5.35 6.42 -7.67
C ILE A 23 -5.76 7.80 -7.15
N LYS A 24 -5.47 8.06 -5.88
CA LYS A 24 -5.83 9.35 -5.27
C LYS A 24 -5.14 9.50 -3.93
N THR A 25 -5.20 10.72 -3.40
CA THR A 25 -4.85 10.98 -2.00
C THR A 25 -6.11 11.36 -1.24
N ILE A 26 -6.19 10.95 0.01
CA ILE A 26 -7.30 11.29 0.90
C ILE A 26 -6.67 11.79 2.19
N GLY A 27 -6.70 13.13 2.39
CA GLY A 27 -6.01 13.72 3.53
C GLY A 27 -4.53 13.39 3.50
N ASP A 28 -4.05 12.66 4.50
CA ASP A 28 -2.65 12.21 4.57
C ASP A 28 -2.45 10.77 4.09
N ALA A 29 -3.44 10.20 3.42
CA ALA A 29 -3.36 8.85 2.88
C ALA A 29 -3.11 8.88 1.38
N TYR A 30 -2.35 7.88 0.90
CA TYR A 30 -1.96 7.74 -0.50
C TYR A 30 -2.40 6.38 -0.99
N MET A 31 -3.14 6.33 -2.09
CA MET A 31 -3.67 5.09 -2.65
C MET A 31 -3.05 4.81 -4.01
N VAL A 32 -2.53 3.60 -4.16
CA VAL A 32 -1.89 3.16 -5.40
C VAL A 32 -2.30 1.72 -5.68
N ALA A 33 -2.35 1.35 -6.96
CA ALA A 33 -2.75 0.00 -7.38
C ALA A 33 -1.84 -0.53 -8.47
N GLY A 34 -1.68 -1.83 -8.49
CA GLY A 34 -0.95 -2.54 -9.54
C GLY A 34 -1.89 -3.33 -10.43
N GLY A 35 -1.50 -3.51 -11.69
CA GLY A 35 -2.32 -4.23 -12.65
C GLY A 35 -3.39 -3.40 -13.32
N LEU A 36 -3.29 -2.09 -13.24
CA LEU A 36 -4.22 -1.12 -13.83
C LEU A 36 -3.46 -0.02 -14.52
N PRO A 37 -3.96 0.52 -15.60
CA PRO A 37 -5.11 0.05 -16.36
C PRO A 37 -4.82 -1.22 -17.12
N GLU A 38 -3.55 -1.59 -17.26
CA GLU A 38 -3.13 -2.79 -17.96
C GLU A 38 -2.86 -3.91 -16.96
N PRO A 39 -3.48 -5.08 -17.13
CA PRO A 39 -3.18 -6.22 -16.26
C PRO A 39 -1.72 -6.63 -16.38
N ARG A 40 -1.14 -7.07 -15.27
CA ARG A 40 0.22 -7.63 -15.27
C ARG A 40 0.30 -8.74 -14.22
N PRO A 41 0.96 -9.86 -14.55
CA PRO A 41 0.99 -11.00 -13.60
C PRO A 41 1.82 -10.70 -12.35
N ASP A 42 2.78 -9.77 -12.40
CA ASP A 42 3.63 -9.42 -11.26
C ASP A 42 3.12 -8.21 -10.48
N HIS A 43 1.81 -7.92 -10.54
CA HIS A 43 1.29 -6.74 -9.90
C HIS A 43 1.53 -6.74 -8.38
N ALA A 44 1.41 -7.89 -7.72
CA ALA A 44 1.62 -7.97 -6.28
C ALA A 44 3.08 -7.70 -5.92
N GLU A 45 4.01 -8.25 -6.70
CA GLU A 45 5.43 -8.01 -6.51
C GLU A 45 5.77 -6.52 -6.70
N ALA A 46 5.20 -5.90 -7.72
CA ALA A 46 5.43 -4.47 -7.96
C ALA A 46 4.95 -3.61 -6.79
N VAL A 47 3.78 -3.94 -6.23
CA VAL A 47 3.26 -3.24 -5.06
C VAL A 47 4.15 -3.46 -3.85
N ALA A 48 4.62 -4.71 -3.63
CA ALA A 48 5.52 -5.01 -2.53
C ALA A 48 6.82 -4.22 -2.63
N GLU A 49 7.41 -4.15 -3.83
CA GLU A 49 8.63 -3.38 -4.06
C GLU A 49 8.43 -1.90 -3.77
N MET A 50 7.32 -1.34 -4.22
CA MET A 50 7.02 0.07 -3.91
C MET A 50 6.83 0.27 -2.41
N ALA A 51 6.14 -0.64 -1.72
CA ALA A 51 5.92 -0.53 -0.29
C ALA A 51 7.24 -0.53 0.48
N LEU A 52 8.17 -1.42 0.11
CA LEU A 52 9.49 -1.45 0.72
C LEU A 52 10.26 -0.16 0.46
N ALA A 53 10.18 0.37 -0.76
CA ALA A 53 10.83 1.63 -1.11
C ALA A 53 10.22 2.81 -0.35
N MET A 54 8.90 2.83 -0.18
CA MET A 54 8.22 3.88 0.58
C MET A 54 8.66 3.88 2.04
N GLN A 55 8.73 2.70 2.66
CA GLN A 55 9.20 2.60 4.05
C GLN A 55 10.63 3.09 4.18
N ALA A 56 11.51 2.74 3.24
CA ALA A 56 12.89 3.19 3.27
C ALA A 56 13.00 4.71 3.14
N GLU A 57 12.21 5.30 2.25
CA GLU A 57 12.21 6.76 2.06
C GLU A 57 11.70 7.50 3.29
N VAL A 58 10.63 7.01 3.90
CA VAL A 58 10.07 7.66 5.09
C VAL A 58 11.02 7.53 6.28
N ALA A 59 11.67 6.37 6.44
CA ALA A 59 12.59 6.13 7.55
C ALA A 59 13.78 7.09 7.56
N ARG A 60 14.12 7.68 6.41
CA ARG A 60 15.24 8.62 6.29
C ARG A 60 14.84 10.05 6.63
N ARG A 61 13.59 10.29 6.96
CA ARG A 61 13.06 11.64 7.18
C ARG A 61 12.57 11.83 8.59
N ALA A 62 12.53 13.09 9.01
CA ALA A 62 12.01 13.46 10.32
C ALA A 62 10.99 14.59 10.17
N ASP A 63 10.12 14.71 11.16
CA ASP A 63 9.19 15.83 11.23
C ASP A 63 9.92 17.12 11.67
N PRO A 64 9.25 18.28 11.64
CA PRO A 64 9.91 19.53 12.05
C PRO A 64 10.45 19.52 13.48
N SER A 65 9.95 18.64 14.35
CA SER A 65 10.44 18.52 15.73
C SER A 65 11.65 17.57 15.84
N GLY A 66 12.08 16.94 14.74
CA GLY A 66 13.20 16.02 14.73
C GLY A 66 12.86 14.58 15.00
N ARG A 67 11.57 14.25 15.16
CA ARG A 67 11.15 12.86 15.36
C ARG A 67 11.14 12.12 14.03
N PRO A 68 11.58 10.84 14.00
CA PRO A 68 11.50 10.06 12.78
C PRO A 68 10.07 9.93 12.31
N LEU A 69 9.86 10.08 11.01
CA LEU A 69 8.55 9.82 10.42
C LEU A 69 8.30 8.32 10.34
N GLN A 70 7.05 7.94 10.47
CA GLN A 70 6.63 6.55 10.37
C GLN A 70 5.44 6.45 9.43
N LEU A 71 5.39 5.37 8.67
CA LEU A 71 4.37 5.14 7.66
C LEU A 71 3.68 3.82 7.91
N ARG A 72 2.35 3.84 7.92
CA ARG A 72 1.57 2.60 7.91
C ARG A 72 1.13 2.30 6.50
N ILE A 73 1.37 1.07 6.05
CA ILE A 73 0.95 0.61 4.74
C ILE A 73 0.07 -0.62 4.91
N GLY A 74 -1.01 -0.66 4.17
CA GLY A 74 -1.86 -1.82 4.07
C GLY A 74 -1.97 -2.27 2.63
N ILE A 75 -1.90 -3.58 2.39
CA ILE A 75 -1.95 -4.16 1.05
C ILE A 75 -2.96 -5.30 1.04
N ASP A 76 -3.80 -5.32 0.02
CA ASP A 76 -4.60 -6.48 -0.30
C ASP A 76 -4.51 -6.75 -1.80
N THR A 77 -4.88 -7.96 -2.18
CA THR A 77 -4.82 -8.45 -3.55
C THR A 77 -6.17 -9.07 -3.89
N GLY A 78 -6.73 -8.71 -5.02
CA GLY A 78 -8.00 -9.26 -5.43
C GLY A 78 -8.68 -8.41 -6.48
N PRO A 79 -9.86 -8.79 -6.90
CA PRO A 79 -10.61 -8.03 -7.89
C PRO A 79 -11.03 -6.68 -7.32
N VAL A 80 -11.05 -5.68 -8.19
CA VAL A 80 -11.53 -4.35 -7.87
C VAL A 80 -12.45 -3.88 -8.99
N GLU A 81 -13.32 -2.94 -8.67
CA GLU A 81 -14.08 -2.23 -9.69
C GLU A 81 -13.39 -0.90 -9.91
N ALA A 82 -13.17 -0.57 -11.17
CA ALA A 82 -12.49 0.66 -11.56
C ALA A 82 -13.42 1.49 -12.43
N GLY A 83 -13.35 2.80 -12.26
CA GLY A 83 -14.13 3.71 -13.08
C GLY A 83 -13.35 4.97 -13.36
N VAL A 84 -13.67 5.61 -14.48
CA VAL A 84 -13.10 6.90 -14.84
C VAL A 84 -14.06 7.99 -14.36
N ILE A 85 -13.52 8.93 -13.61
CA ILE A 85 -14.31 10.00 -13.03
C ILE A 85 -13.89 11.31 -13.66
N GLY A 86 -14.90 12.15 -13.98
CA GLY A 86 -14.69 13.46 -14.55
C GLY A 86 -14.89 13.48 -16.06
N THR A 87 -15.13 14.68 -16.58
CA THR A 87 -15.39 14.89 -18.00
C THR A 87 -14.28 15.66 -18.71
N SER A 88 -13.63 16.57 -17.99
CA SER A 88 -12.55 17.38 -18.56
C SER A 88 -11.18 16.88 -18.16
N LYS A 89 -11.08 16.19 -17.04
CA LYS A 89 -9.84 15.59 -16.56
C LYS A 89 -10.17 14.20 -16.05
N PHE A 90 -9.66 13.19 -16.73
CA PHE A 90 -9.95 11.81 -16.38
C PHE A 90 -9.04 11.37 -15.25
N SER A 91 -9.62 10.71 -14.26
CA SER A 91 -8.89 10.02 -13.19
C SER A 91 -9.60 8.71 -12.89
N TYR A 92 -8.80 7.72 -12.49
CA TYR A 92 -9.36 6.45 -12.03
C TYR A 92 -9.77 6.56 -10.58
N ASP A 93 -10.84 5.86 -10.23
CA ASP A 93 -11.09 5.51 -8.85
C ASP A 93 -11.37 4.01 -8.78
N LEU A 94 -11.17 3.45 -7.61
CA LEU A 94 -11.35 2.03 -7.37
C LEU A 94 -12.25 1.85 -6.17
N TRP A 95 -13.06 0.79 -6.22
CA TRP A 95 -13.89 0.42 -5.06
C TRP A 95 -14.10 -1.09 -5.05
N GLY A 96 -14.72 -1.56 -3.96
CA GLY A 96 -15.01 -2.96 -3.75
C GLY A 96 -14.32 -3.51 -2.51
N ASP A 97 -14.50 -4.80 -2.29
CA ASP A 97 -14.02 -5.45 -1.06
C ASP A 97 -12.50 -5.40 -0.93
N THR A 98 -11.78 -5.57 -2.04
CA THR A 98 -10.30 -5.51 -2.01
C THR A 98 -9.83 -4.15 -1.53
N VAL A 99 -10.44 -3.08 -2.04
CA VAL A 99 -10.08 -1.71 -1.63
C VAL A 99 -10.38 -1.50 -0.14
N ASN A 100 -11.55 -1.95 0.31
CA ASN A 100 -11.95 -1.81 1.71
C ASN A 100 -11.00 -2.61 2.61
N THR A 101 -10.62 -3.80 2.20
CA THR A 101 -9.70 -4.64 2.98
C THR A 101 -8.32 -4.02 3.05
N ALA A 102 -7.79 -3.50 1.93
CA ALA A 102 -6.49 -2.82 1.95
C ALA A 102 -6.52 -1.62 2.89
N SER A 103 -7.60 -0.87 2.89
CA SER A 103 -7.77 0.26 3.81
C SER A 103 -7.77 -0.20 5.26
N ARG A 104 -8.41 -1.33 5.57
CA ARG A 104 -8.41 -1.90 6.92
C ARG A 104 -7.02 -2.40 7.32
N MET A 105 -6.26 -2.98 6.38
CA MET A 105 -4.89 -3.39 6.66
C MET A 105 -4.05 -2.18 7.07
N GLN A 106 -4.27 -1.03 6.45
CA GLN A 106 -3.57 0.19 6.81
C GLN A 106 -4.06 0.70 8.18
N SER A 107 -5.37 0.84 8.37
CA SER A 107 -5.90 1.44 9.61
C SER A 107 -5.69 0.56 10.84
N HIS A 108 -5.64 -0.76 10.67
CA HIS A 108 -5.34 -1.70 11.75
C HIS A 108 -3.86 -2.11 11.77
N GLY A 109 -3.03 -1.43 10.99
CA GLY A 109 -1.61 -1.68 10.92
C GLY A 109 -0.85 -1.07 12.09
N VAL A 110 0.46 -1.17 12.00
CA VAL A 110 1.39 -0.65 13.00
C VAL A 110 2.29 0.37 12.31
N ALA A 111 2.53 1.50 12.96
CA ALA A 111 3.40 2.54 12.41
C ALA A 111 4.77 1.97 12.08
N GLY A 112 5.27 2.30 10.91
CA GLY A 112 6.56 1.78 10.41
C GLY A 112 6.48 0.41 9.77
N CYS A 113 5.30 -0.20 9.71
CA CYS A 113 5.13 -1.56 9.20
C CYS A 113 4.19 -1.60 7.99
N THR A 114 4.36 -2.63 7.17
CA THR A 114 3.51 -2.90 6.02
C THR A 114 2.72 -4.16 6.32
N GLN A 115 1.41 -4.02 6.50
CA GLN A 115 0.54 -5.14 6.82
C GLN A 115 -0.18 -5.63 5.57
N VAL A 116 -0.18 -6.94 5.37
CA VAL A 116 -0.80 -7.56 4.20
C VAL A 116 -1.78 -8.64 4.63
N THR A 117 -2.77 -8.90 3.78
CA THR A 117 -3.70 -9.99 3.98
C THR A 117 -3.04 -11.34 3.73
N GLU A 118 -3.68 -12.40 4.22
CA GLU A 118 -3.18 -13.75 4.00
C GLU A 118 -3.08 -14.09 2.51
N ARG A 119 -4.04 -13.68 1.69
CA ARG A 119 -3.98 -13.99 0.25
C ARG A 119 -2.85 -13.23 -0.44
N THR A 120 -2.51 -12.03 0.02
CA THR A 120 -1.33 -11.31 -0.48
C THR A 120 -0.05 -12.03 -0.05
N TYR A 121 0.02 -12.46 1.21
CA TYR A 121 1.13 -13.25 1.69
C TYR A 121 1.34 -14.52 0.87
N GLN A 122 0.26 -15.27 0.59
CA GLN A 122 0.37 -16.51 -0.18
C GLN A 122 0.97 -16.25 -1.56
N ARG A 123 0.65 -15.13 -2.13
CA ARG A 123 1.13 -14.76 -3.46
C ARG A 123 2.60 -14.35 -3.47
N LEU A 124 3.10 -13.81 -2.35
CA LEU A 124 4.43 -13.20 -2.28
C LEU A 124 5.44 -14.02 -1.47
N ARG A 125 5.01 -15.06 -0.79
CA ARG A 125 5.82 -15.73 0.24
C ARG A 125 7.14 -16.32 -0.28
N ASP A 126 7.20 -16.70 -1.54
CA ASP A 126 8.40 -17.33 -2.10
C ASP A 126 9.51 -16.32 -2.38
N GLY A 127 9.15 -15.06 -2.59
CA GLY A 127 10.12 -14.01 -2.92
C GLY A 127 10.37 -13.01 -1.80
N TYR A 128 9.64 -13.10 -0.71
CA TYR A 128 9.70 -12.07 0.35
C TYR A 128 9.67 -12.72 1.72
N ARG A 129 10.22 -12.00 2.70
CA ARG A 129 10.19 -12.41 4.10
C ARG A 129 9.02 -11.74 4.80
N PHE A 130 8.33 -12.52 5.62
CA PHE A 130 7.16 -12.05 6.36
C PHE A 130 7.25 -12.47 7.82
N GLN A 131 6.53 -11.73 8.65
CA GLN A 131 6.26 -12.12 10.03
C GLN A 131 4.75 -12.25 10.19
N ARG A 132 4.29 -13.44 10.61
CA ARG A 132 2.87 -13.64 10.85
C ARG A 132 2.47 -12.85 12.09
N ARG A 133 1.44 -12.04 11.94
CA ARG A 133 0.92 -11.27 13.06
C ARG A 133 -0.08 -12.08 13.87
N GLY A 134 -0.75 -13.04 13.23
CA GLY A 134 -1.78 -13.86 13.84
C GLY A 134 -3.17 -13.29 13.55
N PRO A 135 -4.21 -13.92 14.09
CA PRO A 135 -5.55 -13.37 13.92
C PRO A 135 -5.69 -12.10 14.74
N ILE A 136 -6.24 -11.08 14.10
CA ILE A 136 -6.58 -9.83 14.75
C ILE A 136 -8.01 -9.47 14.41
N PRO A 137 -8.73 -8.79 15.31
CA PRO A 137 -10.06 -8.29 14.96
C PRO A 137 -9.91 -7.13 13.99
N VAL A 138 -10.63 -7.21 12.88
CA VAL A 138 -10.61 -6.18 11.85
C VAL A 138 -12.04 -5.66 11.71
N ARG A 139 -12.19 -4.37 11.85
CA ARG A 139 -13.49 -3.70 11.85
C ARG A 139 -14.29 -4.05 10.61
N GLY A 140 -15.48 -4.60 10.80
CA GLY A 140 -16.39 -4.98 9.73
C GLY A 140 -16.04 -6.29 9.02
N MET A 141 -14.96 -6.96 9.43
CA MET A 141 -14.48 -8.17 8.75
C MET A 141 -14.24 -9.34 9.67
N GLY A 142 -14.51 -9.19 10.97
CA GLY A 142 -14.23 -10.23 11.94
C GLY A 142 -12.74 -10.41 12.17
N GLU A 143 -12.34 -11.63 12.55
CA GLU A 143 -10.92 -11.92 12.76
C GLU A 143 -10.26 -12.27 11.44
N MET A 144 -9.06 -11.74 11.23
CA MET A 144 -8.26 -12.00 10.03
C MET A 144 -6.83 -12.34 10.42
N ILE A 145 -6.26 -13.31 9.71
CA ILE A 145 -4.83 -13.59 9.82
C ILE A 145 -4.12 -12.62 8.90
N THR A 146 -3.16 -11.89 9.47
CA THR A 146 -2.40 -10.90 8.71
C THR A 146 -0.91 -11.13 8.89
N TYR A 147 -0.13 -10.50 8.03
CA TYR A 147 1.32 -10.64 8.01
C TYR A 147 1.97 -9.27 7.83
N PHE A 148 3.17 -9.12 8.36
CA PHE A 148 4.00 -7.94 8.08
C PHE A 148 5.02 -8.31 7.01
N LEU A 149 5.10 -7.49 5.97
CA LEU A 149 6.12 -7.61 4.93
C LEU A 149 7.42 -7.01 5.45
N LEU A 150 8.48 -7.81 5.52
CA LEU A 150 9.75 -7.39 6.10
C LEU A 150 10.80 -7.01 5.05
N GLY A 151 10.82 -7.70 3.93
CA GLY A 151 11.82 -7.45 2.90
C GLY A 151 11.83 -8.57 1.88
N ARG A 152 12.77 -8.47 0.94
CA ARG A 152 12.95 -9.52 -0.05
C ARG A 152 13.71 -10.70 0.55
N ASN A 153 13.43 -11.88 0.03
CA ASN A 153 14.31 -13.03 0.25
C ASN A 153 15.60 -12.82 -0.52
N ARG A 154 16.65 -13.48 -0.08
CA ARG A 154 17.94 -13.44 -0.77
C ARG A 154 18.07 -14.57 -1.76
#